data_ef68e0c1248b7026e23429e9bce01efc
#
_entry.id   ef68e0c1248b7026e23429e9bce01efc
#
_cell.length_a   1.000
_cell.length_b   1.000
_cell.length_c   1.000
_cell.angle_alpha   90.00
_cell.angle_beta   90.00
_cell.angle_gamma   90.00
#
_symmetry.space_group_name_H-M   'P 1'
#
loop_
_entity.id
_entity.type
_entity.pdbx_description
1 polymer ?
#
loop_
_entity_poly.entity_id
_entity_poly.type
_entity_poly.pdbx_seq_one_letter_code
_entity_poly.pdbx_strand_id
1 'polypeptide(L)'
;MNEIVVQNRNEQFAEVVSMIQHTRNEVVRLANTSLIDLYWRVGKYISDKISVSEWGDGVVRQLAEYIERNSPETKGFSDKNLWRMKQFYETYNGADEKLSPLVRQISWTNNLIIMSRTKTEEEKAFYIKECIKERWSKRELDRQIDSALYERNKIGTPKLSPVLREIAPQAEQIFRDQYIMEFIGGKEYEHENSMKAALVKQMKRFILELGKDFLFIDEEYRLQVGNSDFRIDLLFYHRELQCLVAFELKMEKFKPEHLGQLNFYLEALDRDVRKPKENPSIGILLCKDKDDMVVEYALSRSLSPTMVAEYQLCLPDRALLQQKLQDMSESVFSR
;
A
#
# COMPACT_ATOMS: atom_id res chain seq x y z
N MET A 1 -6.91 -21.96 -40.42
CA MET A 1 -7.88 -22.76 -39.63
C MET A 1 -7.22 -23.32 -38.34
N ASN A 2 -5.95 -23.77 -38.37
CA ASN A 2 -5.28 -24.31 -37.15
C ASN A 2 -4.98 -23.26 -36.05
N GLU A 3 -4.62 -22.03 -36.37
CA GLU A 3 -4.28 -21.00 -35.39
C GLU A 3 -5.48 -20.58 -34.56
N ILE A 4 -6.66 -20.38 -35.15
CA ILE A 4 -7.88 -20.03 -34.43
C ILE A 4 -8.30 -21.13 -33.47
N VAL A 5 -8.15 -22.41 -33.83
CA VAL A 5 -8.48 -23.56 -32.97
C VAL A 5 -7.47 -23.67 -31.81
N VAL A 6 -6.20 -23.36 -32.01
CA VAL A 6 -5.17 -23.36 -30.99
C VAL A 6 -5.40 -22.18 -30.00
N GLN A 7 -5.76 -21.00 -30.49
CA GLN A 7 -6.05 -19.82 -29.67
C GLN A 7 -7.27 -20.07 -28.79
N ASN A 8 -8.35 -20.63 -29.32
CA ASN A 8 -9.56 -20.99 -28.54
C ASN A 8 -9.23 -22.04 -27.44
N ARG A 9 -8.34 -22.99 -27.72
CA ARG A 9 -7.92 -24.00 -26.75
C ARG A 9 -7.07 -23.42 -25.63
N ASN A 10 -6.20 -22.47 -25.93
CA ASN A 10 -5.39 -21.78 -24.92
C ASN A 10 -6.27 -20.91 -23.99
N GLU A 11 -7.31 -20.27 -24.52
CA GLU A 11 -8.30 -19.55 -23.69
C GLU A 11 -9.05 -20.49 -22.75
N GLN A 12 -9.49 -21.66 -23.23
CA GLN A 12 -10.12 -22.68 -22.39
C GLN A 12 -9.17 -23.22 -21.31
N PHE A 13 -7.88 -23.40 -21.62
CA PHE A 13 -6.89 -23.81 -20.63
C PHE A 13 -6.64 -22.72 -19.60
N ALA A 14 -6.59 -21.45 -20.02
CA ALA A 14 -6.48 -20.30 -19.12
C ALA A 14 -7.66 -20.20 -18.16
N GLU A 15 -8.88 -20.49 -18.61
CA GLU A 15 -10.07 -20.55 -17.77
C GLU A 15 -9.96 -21.63 -16.70
N VAL A 16 -9.55 -22.85 -17.04
CA VAL A 16 -9.32 -23.93 -16.07
C VAL A 16 -8.24 -23.56 -15.06
N VAL A 17 -7.11 -22.97 -15.51
CA VAL A 17 -6.05 -22.50 -14.63
C VAL A 17 -6.57 -21.41 -13.67
N SER A 18 -7.40 -20.51 -14.16
CA SER A 18 -8.04 -19.47 -13.35
C SER A 18 -8.96 -20.08 -12.28
N MET A 19 -9.78 -21.07 -12.63
CA MET A 19 -10.64 -21.81 -11.67
C MET A 19 -9.80 -22.48 -10.58
N ILE A 20 -8.71 -23.16 -10.95
CA ILE A 20 -7.80 -23.82 -10.01
C ILE A 20 -7.20 -22.79 -9.06
N GLN A 21 -6.69 -21.66 -9.59
CA GLN A 21 -6.07 -20.60 -8.79
C GLN A 21 -7.08 -19.95 -7.85
N HIS A 22 -8.28 -19.65 -8.33
CA HIS A 22 -9.37 -19.08 -7.53
C HIS A 22 -9.71 -19.99 -6.35
N THR A 23 -9.98 -21.27 -6.61
CA THR A 23 -10.33 -22.25 -5.56
C THR A 23 -9.20 -22.41 -4.53
N ARG A 24 -7.93 -22.50 -4.98
CA ARG A 24 -6.79 -22.59 -4.07
C ARG A 24 -6.67 -21.37 -3.17
N ASN A 25 -6.84 -20.18 -3.71
CA ASN A 25 -6.81 -18.94 -2.94
C ASN A 25 -7.95 -18.87 -1.93
N GLU A 26 -9.13 -19.34 -2.30
CA GLU A 26 -10.30 -19.39 -1.42
C GLU A 26 -10.10 -20.37 -0.25
N VAL A 27 -9.57 -21.56 -0.51
CA VAL A 27 -9.23 -22.54 0.54
C VAL A 27 -8.19 -21.98 1.51
N VAL A 28 -7.13 -21.34 1.02
CA VAL A 28 -6.12 -20.71 1.86
C VAL A 28 -6.73 -19.60 2.73
N ARG A 29 -7.61 -18.78 2.17
CA ARG A 29 -8.33 -17.71 2.90
C ARG A 29 -9.21 -18.27 3.99
N LEU A 30 -9.99 -19.31 3.70
CA LEU A 30 -10.87 -19.96 4.67
C LEU A 30 -10.08 -20.61 5.80
N ALA A 31 -8.98 -21.29 5.47
CA ALA A 31 -8.09 -21.88 6.47
C ALA A 31 -7.49 -20.81 7.39
N ASN A 32 -7.02 -19.69 6.84
CA ASN A 32 -6.50 -18.59 7.64
C ASN A 32 -7.58 -18.01 8.57
N THR A 33 -8.76 -17.72 8.04
CA THR A 33 -9.90 -17.19 8.83
C THR A 33 -10.25 -18.14 9.99
N SER A 34 -10.34 -19.44 9.71
CA SER A 34 -10.66 -20.46 10.72
C SER A 34 -9.57 -20.54 11.80
N LEU A 35 -8.29 -20.40 11.40
CA LEU A 35 -7.16 -20.40 12.33
C LEU A 35 -7.19 -19.17 13.25
N ILE A 36 -7.44 -17.97 12.70
CA ILE A 36 -7.52 -16.75 13.49
C ILE A 36 -8.73 -16.79 14.43
N ASP A 37 -9.87 -17.35 13.98
CA ASP A 37 -11.03 -17.58 14.85
C ASP A 37 -10.72 -18.55 15.99
N LEU A 38 -9.97 -19.62 15.73
CA LEU A 38 -9.50 -20.52 16.78
C LEU A 38 -8.64 -19.75 17.80
N TYR A 39 -7.67 -18.96 17.34
CA TYR A 39 -6.81 -18.16 18.22
C TYR A 39 -7.60 -17.14 19.04
N TRP A 40 -8.61 -16.53 18.44
CA TRP A 40 -9.55 -15.65 19.16
C TRP A 40 -10.27 -16.38 20.29
N ARG A 41 -10.85 -17.55 20.01
CA ARG A 41 -11.57 -18.35 21.01
C ARG A 41 -10.67 -18.86 22.12
N VAL A 42 -9.47 -19.31 21.79
CA VAL A 42 -8.46 -19.73 22.78
C VAL A 42 -8.03 -18.52 23.63
N GLY A 43 -7.76 -17.39 23.00
CA GLY A 43 -7.42 -16.16 23.69
C GLY A 43 -8.51 -15.69 24.65
N LYS A 44 -9.76 -15.72 24.19
CA LYS A 44 -10.95 -15.43 25.04
C LYS A 44 -11.00 -16.36 26.23
N TYR A 45 -10.90 -17.66 26.01
CA TYR A 45 -10.98 -18.65 27.09
C TYR A 45 -9.90 -18.42 28.15
N ILE A 46 -8.66 -18.16 27.74
CA ILE A 46 -7.56 -17.87 28.66
C ILE A 46 -7.83 -16.56 29.41
N SER A 47 -8.29 -15.51 28.74
CA SER A 47 -8.61 -14.22 29.34
C SER A 47 -9.71 -14.36 30.40
N ASP A 48 -10.80 -15.07 30.08
CA ASP A 48 -11.93 -15.30 30.96
C ASP A 48 -11.46 -16.08 32.23
N LYS A 49 -10.62 -17.10 32.07
CA LYS A 49 -10.10 -17.90 33.20
C LYS A 49 -9.14 -17.11 34.12
N ILE A 50 -8.34 -16.22 33.56
CA ILE A 50 -7.46 -15.36 34.33
C ILE A 50 -8.26 -14.28 35.07
N SER A 51 -9.27 -13.71 34.44
CA SER A 51 -10.09 -12.63 35.04
C SER A 51 -10.84 -13.07 36.31
N VAL A 52 -11.26 -14.33 36.38
CA VAL A 52 -11.92 -14.92 37.56
C VAL A 52 -10.92 -15.57 38.54
N SER A 53 -9.62 -15.31 38.38
CA SER A 53 -8.52 -15.79 39.23
C SER A 53 -8.41 -17.34 39.30
N GLU A 54 -8.96 -18.05 38.34
CA GLU A 54 -8.79 -19.51 38.26
C GLU A 54 -7.42 -19.89 37.69
N TRP A 55 -6.86 -19.07 36.82
CA TRP A 55 -5.58 -19.31 36.14
C TRP A 55 -4.56 -18.20 36.44
N GLY A 56 -3.29 -18.60 36.59
CA GLY A 56 -2.13 -17.72 36.63
C GLY A 56 -1.11 -18.11 35.56
N ASP A 57 0.04 -17.42 35.52
CA ASP A 57 1.09 -17.63 34.52
C ASP A 57 1.57 -19.09 34.41
N GLY A 58 1.65 -19.78 35.55
CA GLY A 58 2.04 -21.20 35.59
C GLY A 58 1.04 -22.12 34.90
N VAL A 59 -0.26 -21.80 34.92
CA VAL A 59 -1.32 -22.64 34.33
C VAL A 59 -1.29 -22.57 32.79
N VAL A 60 -1.02 -21.39 32.22
CA VAL A 60 -0.89 -21.24 30.75
C VAL A 60 0.29 -22.06 30.21
N ARG A 61 1.40 -22.12 30.96
CA ARG A 61 2.54 -22.99 30.63
C ARG A 61 2.15 -24.47 30.71
N GLN A 62 1.46 -24.89 31.76
CA GLN A 62 0.96 -26.26 31.90
C GLN A 62 0.01 -26.63 30.75
N LEU A 63 -0.83 -25.69 30.30
CA LEU A 63 -1.69 -25.88 29.12
C LEU A 63 -0.84 -26.14 27.85
N ALA A 64 0.21 -25.37 27.64
CA ALA A 64 1.10 -25.57 26.49
C ALA A 64 1.74 -26.96 26.52
N GLU A 65 2.27 -27.38 27.69
CA GLU A 65 2.84 -28.70 27.90
C GLU A 65 1.81 -29.84 27.77
N TYR A 66 0.58 -29.61 28.20
CA TYR A 66 -0.52 -30.55 28.02
C TYR A 66 -0.87 -30.75 26.56
N ILE A 67 -0.97 -29.67 25.77
CA ILE A 67 -1.22 -29.75 24.32
C ILE A 67 -0.10 -30.49 23.62
N GLU A 68 1.16 -30.18 23.93
CA GLU A 68 2.33 -30.84 23.32
C GLU A 68 2.35 -32.34 23.58
N ARG A 69 1.97 -32.77 24.79
CA ARG A 69 1.94 -34.22 25.16
C ARG A 69 0.78 -34.98 24.55
N ASN A 70 -0.40 -34.34 24.46
CA ASN A 70 -1.63 -35.03 24.03
C ASN A 70 -1.95 -34.84 22.54
N SER A 71 -1.31 -33.90 21.87
CA SER A 71 -1.53 -33.56 20.45
C SER A 71 -0.22 -33.05 19.83
N PRO A 72 0.85 -33.87 19.77
CA PRO A 72 2.20 -33.48 19.35
C PRO A 72 2.26 -33.00 17.89
N GLU A 73 1.30 -33.39 17.06
CA GLU A 73 1.13 -32.93 15.67
C GLU A 73 0.61 -31.50 15.60
N THR A 74 -0.04 -31.00 16.66
CA THR A 74 -0.65 -29.66 16.70
C THR A 74 0.42 -28.61 16.98
N LYS A 75 0.77 -27.80 15.97
CA LYS A 75 1.77 -26.73 16.09
C LYS A 75 1.12 -25.38 16.37
N GLY A 76 1.89 -24.47 16.97
CA GLY A 76 1.45 -23.08 17.16
C GLY A 76 0.83 -22.77 18.52
N PHE A 77 0.86 -23.69 19.49
CA PHE A 77 0.30 -23.55 20.84
C PHE A 77 1.35 -23.54 21.96
N SER A 78 2.54 -22.99 21.67
CA SER A 78 3.54 -22.74 22.72
C SER A 78 3.01 -21.73 23.75
N ASP A 79 3.55 -21.77 24.98
CA ASP A 79 3.25 -20.83 26.06
C ASP A 79 3.24 -19.35 25.55
N LYS A 80 4.31 -18.96 24.89
CA LYS A 80 4.43 -17.60 24.30
C LYS A 80 3.31 -17.28 23.29
N ASN A 81 2.87 -18.26 22.50
CA ASN A 81 1.81 -18.00 21.51
C ASN A 81 0.42 -18.02 22.15
N LEU A 82 0.18 -18.81 23.20
CA LEU A 82 -1.05 -18.75 23.98
C LEU A 82 -1.24 -17.37 24.65
N TRP A 83 -0.18 -16.80 25.20
CA TRP A 83 -0.21 -15.41 25.73
C TRP A 83 -0.49 -14.37 24.64
N ARG A 84 0.04 -14.56 23.43
CA ARG A 84 -0.26 -13.70 22.28
C ARG A 84 -1.72 -13.82 21.82
N MET A 85 -2.31 -15.02 21.90
CA MET A 85 -3.73 -15.20 21.60
C MET A 85 -4.61 -14.47 22.62
N LYS A 86 -4.27 -14.54 23.92
CA LYS A 86 -4.93 -13.75 24.96
C LYS A 86 -4.83 -12.26 24.67
N GLN A 87 -3.62 -11.75 24.43
CA GLN A 87 -3.39 -10.34 24.10
C GLN A 87 -4.17 -9.91 22.85
N PHE A 88 -4.23 -10.76 21.81
CA PHE A 88 -4.99 -10.53 20.59
C PHE A 88 -6.48 -10.35 20.89
N TYR A 89 -7.06 -11.25 21.67
CA TYR A 89 -8.46 -11.11 22.10
C TYR A 89 -8.67 -9.80 22.89
N GLU A 90 -7.87 -9.53 23.89
CA GLU A 90 -8.01 -8.34 24.73
C GLU A 90 -7.82 -7.02 23.97
N THR A 91 -6.91 -7.01 22.98
CA THR A 91 -6.66 -5.83 22.14
C THR A 91 -7.88 -5.47 21.29
N TYR A 92 -8.59 -6.47 20.77
CA TYR A 92 -9.65 -6.23 19.76
C TYR A 92 -11.07 -6.51 20.27
N ASN A 93 -11.25 -7.08 21.45
CA ASN A 93 -12.58 -7.38 22.01
C ASN A 93 -13.38 -6.13 22.42
N GLY A 94 -12.70 -5.03 22.78
CA GLY A 94 -13.32 -3.74 23.12
C GLY A 94 -13.22 -2.70 22.00
N ALA A 95 -12.53 -3.02 20.90
CA ALA A 95 -12.39 -2.14 19.75
C ALA A 95 -13.70 -2.04 18.95
N ASP A 96 -13.78 -1.04 18.05
CA ASP A 96 -14.91 -0.85 17.14
C ASP A 96 -15.38 -2.21 16.57
N GLU A 97 -16.69 -2.52 16.70
CA GLU A 97 -17.30 -3.76 16.20
C GLU A 97 -16.94 -4.07 14.74
N LYS A 98 -16.58 -3.05 13.96
CA LYS A 98 -16.13 -3.18 12.57
C LYS A 98 -14.71 -3.73 12.42
N LEU A 99 -13.87 -3.64 13.46
CA LEU A 99 -12.46 -4.06 13.38
C LEU A 99 -12.31 -5.57 13.63
N SER A 100 -13.10 -6.13 14.53
CA SER A 100 -13.04 -7.55 14.88
C SER A 100 -13.22 -8.53 13.69
N PRO A 101 -14.07 -8.28 12.67
CA PRO A 101 -14.12 -9.10 11.46
C PRO A 101 -12.90 -8.94 10.55
N LEU A 102 -12.27 -7.77 10.54
CA LEU A 102 -11.15 -7.47 9.64
C LEU A 102 -9.86 -8.19 10.04
N VAL A 103 -9.59 -8.34 11.35
CA VAL A 103 -8.38 -9.04 11.84
C VAL A 103 -8.33 -10.50 11.39
N ARG A 104 -9.48 -11.11 11.06
CA ARG A 104 -9.59 -12.48 10.54
C ARG A 104 -9.18 -12.62 9.08
N GLN A 105 -9.08 -11.51 8.36
CA GLN A 105 -8.73 -11.50 6.93
C GLN A 105 -7.22 -11.39 6.67
N ILE A 106 -6.44 -11.07 7.69
CA ILE A 106 -4.99 -10.99 7.61
C ILE A 106 -4.31 -12.14 8.34
N SER A 107 -3.04 -12.42 8.03
CA SER A 107 -2.31 -13.53 8.64
C SER A 107 -2.06 -13.31 10.14
N TRP A 108 -1.87 -14.40 10.89
CA TRP A 108 -1.48 -14.32 12.30
C TRP A 108 -0.24 -13.47 12.52
N THR A 109 0.77 -13.65 11.66
CA THR A 109 2.01 -12.88 11.76
C THR A 109 1.77 -11.39 11.58
N ASN A 110 0.92 -10.98 10.61
CA ASN A 110 0.59 -9.57 10.40
C ASN A 110 -0.20 -9.01 11.59
N ASN A 111 -1.13 -9.77 12.16
CA ASN A 111 -1.82 -9.38 13.40
C ASN A 111 -0.83 -9.10 14.54
N LEU A 112 0.15 -9.99 14.75
CA LEU A 112 1.16 -9.82 15.81
C LEU A 112 2.04 -8.59 15.57
N ILE A 113 2.43 -8.32 14.34
CA ILE A 113 3.22 -7.14 13.98
C ILE A 113 2.42 -5.86 14.29
N ILE A 114 1.19 -5.78 13.82
CA ILE A 114 0.33 -4.61 14.06
C ILE A 114 0.16 -4.39 15.57
N MET A 115 -0.20 -5.43 16.33
CA MET A 115 -0.35 -5.32 17.78
C MET A 115 0.91 -4.81 18.49
N SER A 116 2.08 -5.25 18.06
CA SER A 116 3.33 -4.92 18.74
C SER A 116 3.96 -3.59 18.31
N ARG A 117 3.63 -3.10 17.11
CA ARG A 117 4.31 -1.95 16.50
C ARG A 117 3.44 -0.70 16.36
N THR A 118 2.14 -0.82 16.66
CA THR A 118 1.18 0.30 16.60
C THR A 118 0.67 0.66 17.99
N LYS A 119 0.38 1.94 18.24
CA LYS A 119 -0.01 2.43 19.55
C LYS A 119 -1.51 2.65 19.68
N THR A 120 -2.12 3.32 18.71
CA THR A 120 -3.53 3.71 18.76
C THR A 120 -4.44 2.73 18.02
N GLU A 121 -5.73 2.72 18.35
CA GLU A 121 -6.71 1.91 17.64
C GLU A 121 -6.85 2.35 16.17
N GLU A 122 -6.78 3.65 15.90
CA GLU A 122 -6.83 4.19 14.55
C GLU A 122 -5.67 3.70 13.69
N GLU A 123 -4.46 3.70 14.25
CA GLU A 123 -3.26 3.21 13.57
C GLU A 123 -3.38 1.71 13.27
N LYS A 124 -3.88 0.90 14.24
CA LYS A 124 -4.15 -0.52 14.03
C LYS A 124 -5.15 -0.73 12.90
N ALA A 125 -6.27 -0.01 12.95
CA ALA A 125 -7.33 -0.08 11.95
C ALA A 125 -6.80 0.29 10.54
N PHE A 126 -5.97 1.30 10.44
CA PHE A 126 -5.33 1.71 9.20
C PHE A 126 -4.48 0.57 8.61
N TYR A 127 -3.52 0.03 9.36
CA TYR A 127 -2.65 -1.02 8.85
C TYR A 127 -3.39 -2.33 8.56
N ILE A 128 -4.45 -2.66 9.30
CA ILE A 128 -5.30 -3.83 8.99
C ILE A 128 -5.99 -3.64 7.63
N LYS A 129 -6.60 -2.47 7.40
CA LYS A 129 -7.28 -2.16 6.13
C LYS A 129 -6.30 -2.17 4.95
N GLU A 130 -5.12 -1.56 5.11
CA GLU A 130 -4.09 -1.55 4.08
C GLU A 130 -3.55 -2.97 3.79
N CYS A 131 -3.34 -3.80 4.82
CA CYS A 131 -2.96 -5.20 4.62
C CYS A 131 -3.99 -6.00 3.79
N ILE A 132 -5.28 -5.75 4.01
CA ILE A 132 -6.36 -6.41 3.26
C ILE A 132 -6.39 -5.88 1.83
N LYS A 133 -6.38 -4.56 1.67
CA LYS A 133 -6.45 -3.87 0.39
C LYS A 133 -5.26 -4.26 -0.50
N GLU A 134 -4.04 -4.11 0.01
CA GLU A 134 -2.80 -4.29 -0.73
C GLU A 134 -2.24 -5.73 -0.67
N ARG A 135 -2.84 -6.61 0.13
CA ARG A 135 -2.40 -8.00 0.35
C ARG A 135 -0.94 -8.10 0.79
N TRP A 136 -0.54 -7.24 1.72
CA TRP A 136 0.85 -7.18 2.16
C TRP A 136 1.34 -8.46 2.80
N SER A 137 2.52 -8.87 2.40
CA SER A 137 3.32 -9.86 3.11
C SER A 137 3.82 -9.28 4.45
N LYS A 138 4.27 -10.16 5.36
CA LYS A 138 4.96 -9.74 6.59
C LYS A 138 6.03 -8.67 6.32
N ARG A 139 6.90 -8.92 5.34
CA ARG A 139 8.05 -8.04 5.02
C ARG A 139 7.59 -6.68 4.53
N GLU A 140 6.54 -6.64 3.74
CA GLU A 140 5.99 -5.38 3.24
C GLU A 140 5.29 -4.60 4.34
N LEU A 141 4.51 -5.25 5.20
CA LEU A 141 3.91 -4.60 6.36
C LEU A 141 4.98 -3.98 7.28
N ASP A 142 6.04 -4.72 7.61
CA ASP A 142 7.15 -4.19 8.42
C ASP A 142 7.76 -2.95 7.76
N ARG A 143 8.02 -3.00 6.45
CA ARG A 143 8.55 -1.88 5.68
C ARG A 143 7.61 -0.67 5.70
N GLN A 144 6.32 -0.86 5.50
CA GLN A 144 5.34 0.23 5.49
C GLN A 144 5.20 0.89 6.88
N ILE A 145 5.33 0.11 7.95
CA ILE A 145 5.41 0.66 9.30
C ILE A 145 6.73 1.42 9.51
N ASP A 146 7.87 0.88 9.04
CA ASP A 146 9.16 1.57 9.12
C ASP A 146 9.18 2.87 8.32
N SER A 147 8.49 2.92 7.20
CA SER A 147 8.33 4.13 6.38
C SER A 147 7.32 5.12 6.97
N ALA A 148 6.77 4.86 8.15
CA ALA A 148 5.78 5.69 8.82
C ALA A 148 4.57 6.05 7.93
N LEU A 149 4.03 5.05 7.21
CA LEU A 149 2.97 5.28 6.24
C LEU A 149 1.71 5.90 6.86
N TYR A 150 1.33 5.47 8.07
CA TYR A 150 0.18 6.04 8.78
C TYR A 150 0.39 7.53 9.07
N GLU A 151 1.53 7.88 9.63
CA GLU A 151 1.88 9.25 9.99
C GLU A 151 1.94 10.14 8.74
N ARG A 152 2.60 9.69 7.67
CA ARG A 152 2.67 10.42 6.39
C ARG A 152 1.29 10.65 5.78
N ASN A 153 0.42 9.65 5.82
CA ASN A 153 -0.94 9.73 5.29
C ASN A 153 -1.83 10.70 6.10
N LYS A 154 -1.56 10.87 7.39
CA LYS A 154 -2.29 11.81 8.26
C LYS A 154 -1.77 13.24 8.15
N ILE A 155 -0.47 13.42 7.90
CA ILE A 155 0.18 14.74 7.81
C ILE A 155 0.06 15.33 6.40
N GLY A 156 0.28 14.51 5.37
CA GLY A 156 0.31 14.93 3.97
C GLY A 156 -1.02 14.68 3.26
N THR A 157 -1.48 15.67 2.50
CA THR A 157 -2.63 15.52 1.59
C THR A 157 -2.12 15.62 0.16
N PRO A 158 -2.42 14.64 -0.73
CA PRO A 158 -1.98 14.68 -2.11
C PRO A 158 -2.40 15.98 -2.82
N LYS A 159 -1.45 16.60 -3.50
CA LYS A 159 -1.67 17.85 -4.24
C LYS A 159 -2.15 17.56 -5.66
N LEU A 160 -3.45 17.57 -5.83
CA LEU A 160 -4.15 17.22 -7.08
C LEU A 160 -4.65 18.46 -7.78
N SER A 161 -4.62 18.45 -9.12
CA SER A 161 -5.30 19.49 -9.92
C SER A 161 -6.83 19.40 -9.74
N PRO A 162 -7.56 20.51 -9.95
CA PRO A 162 -9.03 20.52 -9.90
C PRO A 162 -9.65 19.48 -10.84
N VAL A 163 -9.12 19.37 -12.06
CA VAL A 163 -9.57 18.39 -13.06
C VAL A 163 -9.40 16.97 -12.58
N LEU A 164 -8.26 16.64 -11.95
CA LEU A 164 -8.03 15.29 -11.42
C LEU A 164 -9.02 14.95 -10.30
N ARG A 165 -9.34 15.89 -9.42
CA ARG A 165 -10.35 15.70 -8.36
C ARG A 165 -11.74 15.48 -8.93
N GLU A 166 -12.07 16.16 -10.04
CA GLU A 166 -13.37 16.02 -10.70
C GLU A 166 -13.53 14.67 -11.41
N ILE A 167 -12.53 14.27 -12.22
CA ILE A 167 -12.62 13.02 -13.02
C ILE A 167 -12.34 11.74 -12.20
N ALA A 168 -11.58 11.86 -11.13
CA ALA A 168 -11.19 10.73 -10.26
C ALA A 168 -11.22 11.15 -8.78
N PRO A 169 -12.39 11.32 -8.14
CA PRO A 169 -12.49 11.72 -6.73
C PRO A 169 -11.75 10.79 -5.77
N GLN A 170 -11.63 9.50 -6.11
CA GLN A 170 -10.89 8.50 -5.34
C GLN A 170 -9.36 8.67 -5.43
N ALA A 171 -8.85 9.52 -6.30
CA ALA A 171 -7.42 9.76 -6.47
C ALA A 171 -6.73 10.22 -5.16
N GLU A 172 -7.41 10.98 -4.31
CA GLU A 172 -6.89 11.38 -2.99
C GLU A 172 -6.64 10.19 -2.04
N GLN A 173 -7.34 9.08 -2.23
CA GLN A 173 -7.18 7.86 -1.43
C GLN A 173 -6.22 6.84 -2.08
N ILE A 174 -5.93 7.02 -3.35
CA ILE A 174 -5.07 6.14 -4.15
C ILE A 174 -3.63 6.66 -4.14
N PHE A 175 -3.47 7.95 -4.46
CA PHE A 175 -2.15 8.56 -4.57
C PHE A 175 -1.65 9.08 -3.21
N ARG A 176 -0.33 9.19 -3.09
CA ARG A 176 0.32 9.67 -1.87
C ARG A 176 0.99 11.02 -2.12
N ASP A 177 0.99 11.86 -1.11
CA ASP A 177 1.72 13.14 -1.14
C ASP A 177 3.23 12.93 -1.16
N GLN A 178 3.71 11.84 -0.54
CA GLN A 178 5.12 11.48 -0.44
C GLN A 178 5.34 9.98 -0.65
N TYR A 179 6.35 9.63 -1.44
CA TYR A 179 6.78 8.27 -1.72
C TYR A 179 8.17 8.01 -1.11
N ILE A 180 8.35 6.84 -0.48
CA ILE A 180 9.62 6.44 0.13
C ILE A 180 10.32 5.42 -0.77
N MET A 181 11.48 5.80 -1.30
CA MET A 181 12.24 5.03 -2.27
C MET A 181 13.60 4.57 -1.72
N GLU A 182 13.68 4.21 -0.43
CA GLU A 182 14.89 3.77 0.26
C GLU A 182 15.56 2.56 -0.41
N PHE A 183 14.78 1.79 -1.17
CA PHE A 183 15.24 0.58 -1.85
C PHE A 183 16.15 0.85 -3.06
N ILE A 184 16.17 2.06 -3.59
CA ILE A 184 17.17 2.47 -4.59
C ILE A 184 18.41 3.06 -3.93
N GLY A 185 18.35 3.30 -2.66
CA GLY A 185 19.29 3.40 -1.59
C GLY A 185 20.45 4.36 -1.66
N GLY A 186 20.59 5.22 -0.63
CA GLY A 186 21.82 5.68 0.02
C GLY A 186 22.92 6.37 -0.81
N LYS A 187 22.81 6.42 -2.12
CA LYS A 187 23.71 7.15 -3.01
C LYS A 187 23.02 8.44 -3.45
N GLU A 188 23.71 9.53 -3.37
CA GLU A 188 23.30 10.72 -4.12
C GLU A 188 23.44 10.38 -5.62
N TYR A 189 22.34 10.47 -6.32
CA TYR A 189 22.33 10.35 -7.78
C TYR A 189 22.74 11.69 -8.37
N GLU A 190 23.72 11.68 -9.24
CA GLU A 190 24.18 12.90 -9.93
C GLU A 190 23.27 13.27 -11.11
N HIS A 191 22.55 12.29 -11.67
CA HIS A 191 21.71 12.45 -12.86
C HIS A 191 20.39 11.71 -12.75
N GLU A 192 19.30 12.29 -13.29
CA GLU A 192 17.96 11.70 -13.36
C GLU A 192 17.97 10.31 -14.00
N ASN A 193 18.75 10.12 -15.08
CA ASN A 193 18.86 8.82 -15.75
C ASN A 193 19.43 7.72 -14.84
N SER A 194 20.36 8.04 -13.97
CA SER A 194 20.93 7.09 -13.00
C SER A 194 19.91 6.66 -11.95
N MET A 195 19.11 7.61 -11.47
CA MET A 195 18.03 7.35 -10.54
C MET A 195 16.92 6.54 -11.20
N LYS A 196 16.53 6.88 -12.40
CA LYS A 196 15.54 6.17 -13.21
C LYS A 196 15.93 4.71 -13.45
N ALA A 197 17.16 4.47 -13.89
CA ALA A 197 17.69 3.12 -14.06
C ALA A 197 17.70 2.31 -12.75
N ALA A 198 17.96 2.95 -11.61
CA ALA A 198 17.86 2.30 -10.30
C ALA A 198 16.41 1.95 -9.92
N LEU A 199 15.44 2.82 -10.22
CA LEU A 199 14.01 2.55 -10.01
C LEU A 199 13.55 1.36 -10.85
N VAL A 200 13.89 1.34 -12.13
CA VAL A 200 13.54 0.24 -13.04
C VAL A 200 14.12 -1.08 -12.55
N LYS A 201 15.38 -1.08 -12.11
CA LYS A 201 16.02 -2.26 -11.52
C LYS A 201 15.30 -2.75 -10.25
N GLN A 202 14.62 -1.89 -9.53
CA GLN A 202 13.85 -2.18 -8.32
C GLN A 202 12.32 -2.06 -8.55
N MET A 203 11.86 -2.18 -9.79
CA MET A 203 10.48 -1.93 -10.20
C MET A 203 9.44 -2.64 -9.32
N LYS A 204 9.72 -3.87 -8.91
CA LYS A 204 8.83 -4.60 -7.97
C LYS A 204 8.61 -3.83 -6.66
N ARG A 205 9.65 -3.22 -6.09
CA ARG A 205 9.56 -2.46 -4.85
C ARG A 205 8.87 -1.12 -5.09
N PHE A 206 9.13 -0.51 -6.23
CA PHE A 206 8.47 0.73 -6.62
C PHE A 206 6.96 0.52 -6.77
N ILE A 207 6.52 -0.55 -7.44
CA ILE A 207 5.09 -0.89 -7.54
C ILE A 207 4.47 -1.14 -6.15
N LEU A 208 5.19 -1.81 -5.22
CA LEU A 208 4.69 -1.99 -3.86
C LEU A 208 4.57 -0.67 -3.08
N GLU A 209 5.41 0.32 -3.37
CA GLU A 209 5.27 1.67 -2.82
C GLU A 209 4.12 2.44 -3.47
N LEU A 210 3.91 2.31 -4.78
CA LEU A 210 2.79 2.95 -5.48
C LEU A 210 1.44 2.36 -5.07
N GLY A 211 1.33 1.04 -4.99
CA GLY A 211 0.12 0.26 -4.73
C GLY A 211 -0.10 -0.83 -5.78
N LYS A 212 -0.85 -1.86 -5.42
CA LYS A 212 -1.04 -3.09 -6.23
C LYS A 212 -1.75 -2.90 -7.57
N ASP A 213 -2.46 -1.79 -7.74
CA ASP A 213 -3.25 -1.53 -8.96
C ASP A 213 -2.45 -0.81 -10.05
N PHE A 214 -1.16 -0.52 -9.80
CA PHE A 214 -0.23 -0.03 -10.81
C PHE A 214 0.40 -1.17 -11.60
N LEU A 215 0.26 -1.11 -12.92
CA LEU A 215 0.89 -2.03 -13.87
C LEU A 215 1.93 -1.26 -14.68
N PHE A 216 3.19 -1.66 -14.58
CA PHE A 216 4.26 -1.06 -15.36
C PHE A 216 4.10 -1.41 -16.85
N ILE A 217 4.17 -0.39 -17.70
CA ILE A 217 4.11 -0.53 -19.17
C ILE A 217 5.52 -0.42 -19.74
N ASP A 218 6.19 0.73 -19.52
CA ASP A 218 7.50 0.98 -20.12
C ASP A 218 8.27 2.09 -19.39
N GLU A 219 9.58 2.12 -19.60
CA GLU A 219 10.47 3.22 -19.28
C GLU A 219 10.86 3.98 -20.57
N GLU A 220 11.12 5.28 -20.49
CA GLU A 220 11.47 6.11 -21.64
C GLU A 220 10.45 5.92 -22.80
N TYR A 221 9.16 5.86 -22.43
CA TYR A 221 8.09 5.59 -23.40
C TYR A 221 8.07 6.66 -24.50
N ARG A 222 8.25 6.25 -25.74
CA ARG A 222 8.36 7.15 -26.89
C ARG A 222 6.99 7.62 -27.36
N LEU A 223 6.86 8.95 -27.49
CA LEU A 223 5.74 9.62 -28.11
C LEU A 223 6.26 10.39 -29.32
N GLN A 224 5.67 10.17 -30.50
CA GLN A 224 5.96 10.94 -31.69
C GLN A 224 4.81 11.92 -31.92
N VAL A 225 5.10 13.24 -31.85
CA VAL A 225 4.12 14.28 -32.11
C VAL A 225 4.66 15.16 -33.25
N GLY A 226 4.00 15.12 -34.37
CA GLY A 226 4.53 15.73 -35.59
C GLY A 226 5.86 15.07 -36.03
N ASN A 227 6.90 15.88 -36.17
CA ASN A 227 8.25 15.41 -36.54
C ASN A 227 9.20 15.34 -35.32
N SER A 228 8.67 15.41 -34.09
CA SER A 228 9.48 15.42 -32.87
C SER A 228 9.20 14.19 -32.02
N ASP A 229 10.27 13.62 -31.46
CA ASP A 229 10.22 12.50 -30.53
C ASP A 229 10.30 13.03 -29.09
N PHE A 230 9.42 12.54 -28.25
CA PHE A 230 9.36 12.82 -26.81
C PHE A 230 9.46 11.52 -26.01
N ARG A 231 9.79 11.60 -24.73
CA ARG A 231 9.91 10.41 -23.88
C ARG A 231 9.31 10.69 -22.52
N ILE A 232 8.42 9.81 -22.09
CA ILE A 232 7.89 9.79 -20.71
C ILE A 232 8.83 8.93 -19.87
N ASP A 233 9.25 9.40 -18.72
CA ASP A 233 10.18 8.69 -17.86
C ASP A 233 9.70 7.29 -17.49
N LEU A 234 8.48 7.17 -16.93
CA LEU A 234 7.85 5.88 -16.63
C LEU A 234 6.36 5.96 -16.98
N LEU A 235 5.88 4.95 -17.68
CA LEU A 235 4.47 4.80 -18.02
C LEU A 235 3.87 3.59 -17.31
N PHE A 236 2.74 3.79 -16.66
CA PHE A 236 1.95 2.76 -16.00
C PHE A 236 0.52 2.76 -16.50
N TYR A 237 -0.20 1.69 -16.20
CA TYR A 237 -1.65 1.61 -16.26
C TYR A 237 -2.19 1.39 -14.86
N HIS A 238 -3.20 2.16 -14.45
CA HIS A 238 -3.86 2.00 -13.17
C HIS A 238 -5.18 1.26 -13.34
N ARG A 239 -5.29 0.07 -12.74
CA ARG A 239 -6.42 -0.84 -12.95
C ARG A 239 -7.75 -0.30 -12.41
N GLU A 240 -7.75 0.27 -11.21
CA GLU A 240 -8.96 0.80 -10.57
C GLU A 240 -9.45 2.07 -11.28
N LEU A 241 -8.53 2.95 -11.65
CA LEU A 241 -8.84 4.19 -12.38
C LEU A 241 -9.03 3.97 -13.88
N GLN A 242 -8.67 2.81 -14.40
CA GLN A 242 -8.76 2.43 -15.83
C GLN A 242 -8.13 3.50 -16.75
N CYS A 243 -6.94 3.97 -16.43
CA CYS A 243 -6.25 5.01 -17.18
C CYS A 243 -4.74 4.77 -17.24
N LEU A 244 -4.09 5.41 -18.20
CA LEU A 244 -2.65 5.55 -18.25
C LEU A 244 -2.17 6.51 -17.17
N VAL A 245 -1.02 6.23 -16.57
CA VAL A 245 -0.39 7.11 -15.57
C VAL A 245 1.05 7.36 -15.98
N ALA A 246 1.34 8.60 -16.33
CA ALA A 246 2.67 9.07 -16.70
C ALA A 246 3.39 9.65 -15.49
N PHE A 247 4.58 9.11 -15.19
CA PHE A 247 5.47 9.69 -14.18
C PHE A 247 6.59 10.48 -14.84
N GLU A 248 6.82 11.67 -14.33
CA GLU A 248 7.97 12.52 -14.63
C GLU A 248 8.78 12.69 -13.35
N LEU A 249 10.09 12.41 -13.41
CA LEU A 249 11.01 12.45 -12.29
C LEU A 249 11.83 13.75 -12.33
N LYS A 250 11.94 14.45 -11.21
CA LYS A 250 12.80 15.62 -11.06
C LYS A 250 13.68 15.50 -9.83
N MET A 251 14.99 15.58 -9.99
CA MET A 251 15.96 15.50 -8.90
C MET A 251 16.10 16.81 -8.12
N GLU A 252 15.38 17.84 -8.52
CA GLU A 252 15.37 19.14 -7.89
C GLU A 252 14.04 19.41 -7.18
N LYS A 253 13.97 20.56 -6.51
CA LYS A 253 12.72 21.10 -5.96
C LYS A 253 11.72 21.40 -7.08
N PHE A 254 10.45 21.17 -6.79
CA PHE A 254 9.35 21.48 -7.72
C PHE A 254 9.43 22.92 -8.24
N LYS A 255 9.22 23.09 -9.54
CA LYS A 255 9.05 24.35 -10.23
C LYS A 255 7.81 24.30 -11.13
N PRO A 256 7.03 25.39 -11.24
CA PRO A 256 5.81 25.41 -12.08
C PRO A 256 6.03 25.01 -13.55
N GLU A 257 7.21 25.32 -14.11
CA GLU A 257 7.58 24.94 -15.48
C GLU A 257 7.62 23.44 -15.74
N HIS A 258 7.84 22.60 -14.72
CA HIS A 258 7.85 21.15 -14.86
C HIS A 258 6.49 20.58 -15.30
N LEU A 259 5.40 21.27 -14.99
CA LEU A 259 4.05 20.85 -15.40
C LEU A 259 3.83 20.96 -16.90
N GLY A 260 4.53 21.87 -17.59
CA GLY A 260 4.36 22.08 -19.03
C GLY A 260 4.67 20.85 -19.84
N GLN A 261 5.78 20.18 -19.54
CA GLN A 261 6.20 18.94 -20.19
C GLN A 261 5.22 17.80 -19.92
N LEU A 262 4.83 17.62 -18.65
CA LEU A 262 3.88 16.57 -18.24
C LEU A 262 2.51 16.76 -18.88
N ASN A 263 1.98 17.99 -18.90
CA ASN A 263 0.71 18.31 -19.55
C ASN A 263 0.72 17.98 -21.05
N PHE A 264 1.82 18.28 -21.73
CA PHE A 264 1.99 17.90 -23.13
C PHE A 264 1.97 16.37 -23.34
N TYR A 265 2.62 15.64 -22.45
CA TYR A 265 2.60 14.17 -22.51
C TYR A 265 1.20 13.58 -22.31
N LEU A 266 0.42 14.13 -21.39
CA LEU A 266 -0.95 13.68 -21.16
C LEU A 266 -1.84 13.90 -22.38
N GLU A 267 -1.73 15.06 -23.03
CA GLU A 267 -2.46 15.36 -24.26
C GLU A 267 -2.07 14.40 -25.38
N ALA A 268 -0.78 14.10 -25.55
CA ALA A 268 -0.31 13.14 -26.54
C ALA A 268 -0.76 11.71 -26.25
N LEU A 269 -0.70 11.27 -24.97
CA LEU A 269 -1.22 9.97 -24.57
C LEU A 269 -2.72 9.83 -24.84
N ASP A 270 -3.51 10.85 -24.54
CA ASP A 270 -4.96 10.83 -24.68
C ASP A 270 -5.40 10.83 -26.17
N ARG A 271 -4.62 11.46 -27.06
CA ARG A 271 -4.92 11.47 -28.49
C ARG A 271 -4.47 10.21 -29.20
N ASP A 272 -3.25 9.76 -28.93
CA ASP A 272 -2.56 8.80 -29.79
C ASP A 272 -2.45 7.39 -29.18
N VAL A 273 -2.55 7.25 -27.84
CA VAL A 273 -2.28 5.98 -27.15
C VAL A 273 -3.52 5.45 -26.42
N ARG A 274 -4.25 6.32 -25.75
CA ARG A 274 -5.43 5.97 -24.96
C ARG A 274 -6.50 5.27 -25.79
N LYS A 275 -7.04 4.18 -25.27
CA LYS A 275 -8.14 3.45 -25.93
C LYS A 275 -9.51 4.07 -25.57
N PRO A 276 -10.53 3.89 -26.42
CA PRO A 276 -11.85 4.53 -26.25
C PRO A 276 -12.58 4.23 -24.93
N LYS A 277 -12.23 3.12 -24.26
CA LYS A 277 -12.85 2.73 -22.99
C LYS A 277 -12.04 3.15 -21.76
N GLU A 278 -10.90 3.77 -21.95
CA GLU A 278 -10.04 4.22 -20.88
C GLU A 278 -10.37 5.66 -20.50
N ASN A 279 -10.22 5.94 -19.21
CA ASN A 279 -10.34 7.29 -18.68
C ASN A 279 -9.15 8.17 -19.12
N PRO A 280 -9.26 9.50 -19.03
CA PRO A 280 -8.14 10.40 -19.32
C PRO A 280 -6.89 10.04 -18.55
N SER A 281 -5.74 10.19 -19.20
CA SER A 281 -4.42 9.88 -18.63
C SER A 281 -4.11 10.81 -17.46
N ILE A 282 -3.47 10.28 -16.42
CA ILE A 282 -3.07 11.02 -15.23
C ILE A 282 -1.56 11.24 -15.23
N GLY A 283 -1.12 12.45 -14.87
CA GLY A 283 0.29 12.81 -14.72
C GLY A 283 0.71 12.92 -13.27
N ILE A 284 1.81 12.29 -12.92
CA ILE A 284 2.42 12.38 -11.59
C ILE A 284 3.84 12.94 -11.74
N LEU A 285 4.05 14.13 -11.20
CA LEU A 285 5.39 14.70 -11.08
C LEU A 285 5.98 14.30 -9.73
N LEU A 286 7.09 13.55 -9.76
CA LEU A 286 7.85 13.19 -8.56
C LEU A 286 9.08 14.09 -8.45
N CYS A 287 9.17 14.88 -7.39
CA CYS A 287 10.30 15.80 -7.12
C CYS A 287 10.95 15.50 -5.77
N LYS A 288 12.21 15.93 -5.62
CA LYS A 288 12.98 15.72 -4.39
C LYS A 288 12.46 16.57 -3.22
N ASP A 289 11.87 17.72 -3.51
CA ASP A 289 11.34 18.67 -2.53
C ASP A 289 10.24 19.52 -3.19
N LYS A 290 9.30 20.01 -2.41
CA LYS A 290 8.24 20.89 -2.90
C LYS A 290 7.82 21.90 -1.84
N ASP A 291 7.33 23.05 -2.30
CA ASP A 291 6.59 23.98 -1.47
C ASP A 291 5.11 23.84 -1.78
N ASP A 292 4.34 23.46 -0.79
CA ASP A 292 2.92 23.13 -0.94
C ASP A 292 2.10 24.30 -1.51
N MET A 293 2.43 25.57 -1.13
CA MET A 293 1.76 26.76 -1.65
C MET A 293 2.09 26.97 -3.13
N VAL A 294 3.37 26.79 -3.51
CA VAL A 294 3.78 26.91 -4.92
C VAL A 294 3.10 25.83 -5.77
N VAL A 295 3.02 24.60 -5.27
CA VAL A 295 2.31 23.50 -5.95
C VAL A 295 0.83 23.82 -6.10
N GLU A 296 0.18 24.28 -5.05
CA GLU A 296 -1.24 24.63 -5.07
C GLU A 296 -1.52 25.73 -6.11
N TYR A 297 -0.73 26.79 -6.13
CA TYR A 297 -0.89 27.85 -7.15
C TYR A 297 -0.65 27.33 -8.56
N ALA A 298 0.37 26.48 -8.77
CA ALA A 298 0.67 25.92 -10.08
C ALA A 298 -0.44 25.01 -10.60
N LEU A 299 -1.05 24.21 -9.71
CA LEU A 299 -2.13 23.28 -10.06
C LEU A 299 -3.51 23.95 -10.17
N SER A 300 -3.74 25.10 -9.50
CA SER A 300 -5.06 25.72 -9.36
C SER A 300 -5.77 26.02 -10.69
N ARG A 301 -5.02 26.25 -11.76
CA ARG A 301 -5.52 26.50 -13.11
C ARG A 301 -5.12 25.45 -14.13
N SER A 302 -4.62 24.31 -13.66
CA SER A 302 -4.28 23.19 -14.57
C SER A 302 -5.54 22.59 -15.17
N LEU A 303 -5.55 22.49 -16.49
CA LEU A 303 -6.59 21.80 -17.26
C LEU A 303 -6.28 20.31 -17.45
N SER A 304 -5.13 19.85 -16.99
CA SER A 304 -4.70 18.46 -17.10
C SER A 304 -4.87 17.72 -15.77
N PRO A 305 -5.20 16.43 -15.79
CA PRO A 305 -5.30 15.59 -14.59
C PRO A 305 -3.92 15.29 -14.01
N THR A 306 -3.38 16.21 -13.24
CA THR A 306 -2.00 16.14 -12.72
C THR A 306 -1.94 16.23 -11.21
N MET A 307 -0.90 15.60 -10.66
CA MET A 307 -0.50 15.77 -9.26
C MET A 307 1.01 15.99 -9.13
N VAL A 308 1.41 16.56 -8.00
CA VAL A 308 2.81 16.72 -7.61
C VAL A 308 3.02 16.01 -6.28
N ALA A 309 3.99 15.12 -6.23
CA ALA A 309 4.38 14.39 -5.03
C ALA A 309 5.89 14.53 -4.77
N GLU A 310 6.26 14.41 -3.52
CA GLU A 310 7.64 14.36 -3.09
C GLU A 310 8.14 12.92 -3.03
N TYR A 311 9.43 12.67 -3.25
CA TYR A 311 10.05 11.40 -2.94
C TYR A 311 11.22 11.56 -1.96
N GLN A 312 11.44 10.53 -1.14
CA GLN A 312 12.59 10.43 -0.25
C GLN A 312 13.35 9.12 -0.47
N LEU A 313 14.69 9.21 -0.44
CA LEU A 313 15.61 8.09 -0.66
C LEU A 313 16.05 7.40 0.64
N CYS A 314 15.48 7.79 1.77
CA CYS A 314 15.73 7.20 3.08
C CYS A 314 14.41 7.03 3.85
N LEU A 315 14.43 6.15 4.83
CA LEU A 315 13.30 6.01 5.75
C LEU A 315 13.18 7.28 6.59
N PRO A 316 11.97 7.81 6.81
CA PRO A 316 11.75 8.96 7.68
C PRO A 316 11.96 8.58 9.16
N ASP A 317 12.27 9.57 9.97
CA ASP A 317 12.22 9.41 11.42
C ASP A 317 10.76 9.35 11.90
N ARG A 318 10.32 8.13 12.18
CA ARG A 318 8.93 7.88 12.61
C ARG A 318 8.59 8.57 13.93
N ALA A 319 9.54 8.67 14.87
CA ALA A 319 9.30 9.33 16.15
C ALA A 319 9.02 10.82 15.96
N LEU A 320 9.78 11.46 15.07
CA LEU A 320 9.56 12.87 14.70
C LEU A 320 8.20 13.08 14.03
N LEU A 321 7.79 12.18 13.13
CA LEU A 321 6.48 12.28 12.47
C LEU A 321 5.33 12.04 13.46
N GLN A 322 5.48 11.13 14.42
CA GLN A 322 4.50 10.92 15.48
C GLN A 322 4.35 12.16 16.36
N GLN A 323 5.45 12.81 16.73
CA GLN A 323 5.40 14.06 17.49
C GLN A 323 4.69 15.15 16.69
N LYS A 324 5.04 15.34 15.42
CA LYS A 324 4.37 16.32 14.55
C LYS A 324 2.87 16.06 14.43
N LEU A 325 2.45 14.80 14.31
CA LEU A 325 1.04 14.43 14.26
C LEU A 325 0.33 14.76 15.58
N GLN A 326 0.97 14.54 16.72
CA GLN A 326 0.44 14.91 18.02
C GLN A 326 0.27 16.42 18.17
N ASP A 327 1.31 17.20 17.83
CA ASP A 327 1.28 18.67 17.86
C ASP A 327 0.14 19.24 16.99
N MET A 328 -0.09 18.65 15.81
CA MET A 328 -1.20 19.01 14.93
C MET A 328 -2.57 18.73 15.57
N SER A 329 -2.73 17.58 16.23
CA SER A 329 -3.98 17.23 16.91
C SER A 329 -4.28 18.17 18.08
N GLU A 330 -3.29 18.52 18.89
CA GLU A 330 -3.43 19.45 20.02
C GLU A 330 -3.78 20.86 19.55
N SER A 331 -3.24 21.31 18.41
CA SER A 331 -3.55 22.62 17.84
C SER A 331 -4.99 22.75 17.32
N VAL A 332 -5.62 21.65 16.92
CA VAL A 332 -7.03 21.61 16.49
C VAL A 332 -7.99 21.67 17.69
N PHE A 333 -7.62 21.08 18.84
CA PHE A 333 -8.45 21.11 20.06
C PHE A 333 -8.29 22.42 20.87
N SER A 334 -7.31 23.26 20.53
CA SER A 334 -7.04 24.55 21.22
C SER A 334 -7.73 25.74 20.54
N ARG A 335 -8.49 25.53 19.51
CA ARG A 335 -9.34 26.51 18.80
C ARG A 335 -10.80 26.22 19.01
#